data_a5d0ae19eaa57921fd2d29da739c6777
#
_entry.id   a5d0ae19eaa57921fd2d29da739c6777
#
_cell.length_a   1.000
_cell.length_b   1.000
_cell.length_c   1.000
_cell.angle_alpha   90.00
_cell.angle_beta   90.00
_cell.angle_gamma   90.00
#
_symmetry.space_group_name_H-M   'P 1'
#
loop_
_entity.id
_entity.type
_entity.pdbx_description
1 polymer ?
#
loop_
_entity_poly.entity_id
_entity_poly.type
_entity_poly.pdbx_seq_one_letter_code
_entity_poly.pdbx_strand_id
1 'polypeptide(L)'
;MEERQAVRRVGLLGGTFDPIHYGHLVIAEEVRAALALAEVVFIPTGQPPHKPGRLVTPAEHRLAMLRLAIASNPAFSLCEIEIERPGPSYTVETLRLLRERWGPATYLAFILGADSLAEFTSWYDAAGVLAQLDCLVAVGRPGYQPPEGLIAALENRLPGIRDRLRVVSAPYLSISASDLRRRVAEGRPIKYQTPESVEAYIAQHQLYREPVPPEAAEGGPSYVQDAHAS
;
A
#
# COMPACT_ATOMS: atom_id res chain seq x y z
N MET A 1 22.49 -19.69 -28.68
CA MET A 1 21.31 -18.86 -28.41
C MET A 1 21.26 -18.67 -26.91
N GLU A 2 21.70 -17.51 -26.39
CA GLU A 2 21.53 -17.17 -24.99
C GLU A 2 20.04 -16.98 -24.74
N GLU A 3 19.45 -17.84 -23.91
CA GLU A 3 18.12 -17.58 -23.36
C GLU A 3 18.16 -16.22 -22.65
N ARG A 4 17.50 -15.23 -23.23
CA ARG A 4 17.25 -13.98 -22.51
C ARG A 4 16.46 -14.34 -21.26
N GLN A 5 17.12 -14.37 -20.13
CA GLN A 5 16.49 -14.55 -18.84
C GLN A 5 15.39 -13.51 -18.72
N ALA A 6 14.14 -13.94 -18.59
CA ALA A 6 13.01 -13.03 -18.49
C ALA A 6 13.21 -12.11 -17.30
N VAL A 7 13.10 -10.81 -17.50
CA VAL A 7 13.22 -9.80 -16.42
C VAL A 7 12.20 -10.10 -15.36
N ARG A 8 12.63 -10.37 -14.12
CA ARG A 8 11.74 -10.53 -12.99
C ARG A 8 11.03 -9.21 -12.71
N ARG A 9 9.69 -9.19 -12.77
CA ARG A 9 8.85 -8.00 -12.59
C ARG A 9 8.10 -8.12 -11.27
N VAL A 10 8.37 -7.19 -10.35
CA VAL A 10 7.88 -7.23 -8.97
C VAL A 10 7.08 -5.98 -8.65
N GLY A 11 5.87 -6.16 -8.11
CA GLY A 11 5.09 -5.10 -7.47
C GLY A 11 5.46 -4.99 -6.00
N LEU A 12 5.58 -3.78 -5.48
CA LEU A 12 5.86 -3.50 -4.09
C LEU A 12 4.66 -2.77 -3.49
N LEU A 13 3.99 -3.39 -2.53
CA LEU A 13 2.88 -2.77 -1.81
C LEU A 13 3.27 -2.55 -0.35
N GLY A 14 3.64 -1.30 -0.03
CA GLY A 14 3.92 -0.87 1.34
C GLY A 14 2.65 -0.53 2.11
N GLY A 15 2.65 -0.76 3.41
CA GLY A 15 1.54 -0.37 4.25
C GLY A 15 1.69 -0.80 5.70
N THR A 16 0.91 -0.20 6.59
CA THR A 16 0.88 -0.62 8.00
C THR A 16 0.22 -1.99 8.16
N PHE A 17 -0.81 -2.28 7.34
CA PHE A 17 -1.62 -3.51 7.37
C PHE A 17 -2.14 -3.85 8.78
N ASP A 18 -2.86 -2.90 9.36
CA ASP A 18 -3.33 -2.97 10.73
C ASP A 18 -4.88 -2.83 10.86
N PRO A 19 -5.66 -3.86 10.43
CA PRO A 19 -5.25 -5.10 9.74
C PRO A 19 -5.15 -5.00 8.22
N ILE A 20 -4.62 -6.03 7.59
CA ILE A 20 -4.81 -6.32 6.17
C ILE A 20 -6.29 -6.54 5.86
N HIS A 21 -6.74 -6.11 4.68
CA HIS A 21 -8.14 -6.26 4.27
C HIS A 21 -8.28 -6.43 2.75
N TYR A 22 -9.49 -6.76 2.28
CA TYR A 22 -9.73 -7.01 0.86
C TYR A 22 -9.38 -5.83 -0.04
N GLY A 23 -9.49 -4.58 0.42
CA GLY A 23 -9.03 -3.43 -0.36
C GLY A 23 -7.56 -3.52 -0.76
N HIS A 24 -6.68 -3.98 0.14
CA HIS A 24 -5.26 -4.18 -0.19
C HIS A 24 -5.05 -5.33 -1.16
N LEU A 25 -5.75 -6.45 -0.95
CA LEU A 25 -5.59 -7.67 -1.77
C LEU A 25 -6.07 -7.46 -3.21
N VAL A 26 -7.21 -6.79 -3.37
CA VAL A 26 -7.77 -6.45 -4.70
C VAL A 26 -6.82 -5.52 -5.46
N ILE A 27 -6.34 -4.45 -4.83
CA ILE A 27 -5.37 -3.54 -5.44
C ILE A 27 -4.11 -4.29 -5.89
N ALA A 28 -3.58 -5.17 -5.06
CA ALA A 28 -2.40 -5.95 -5.36
C ALA A 28 -2.60 -6.83 -6.61
N GLU A 29 -3.73 -7.55 -6.69
CA GLU A 29 -4.03 -8.46 -7.80
C GLU A 29 -4.34 -7.70 -9.10
N GLU A 30 -5.10 -6.61 -9.04
CA GLU A 30 -5.38 -5.76 -10.21
C GLU A 30 -4.08 -5.19 -10.81
N VAL A 31 -3.18 -4.68 -9.99
CA VAL A 31 -1.90 -4.17 -10.47
C VAL A 31 -1.03 -5.29 -11.02
N ARG A 32 -1.00 -6.46 -10.34
CA ARG A 32 -0.26 -7.63 -10.81
C ARG A 32 -0.70 -8.03 -12.22
N ALA A 33 -1.99 -8.13 -12.42
CA ALA A 33 -2.57 -8.49 -13.71
C ALA A 33 -2.34 -7.42 -14.79
N ALA A 34 -2.62 -6.14 -14.48
CA ALA A 34 -2.51 -5.03 -15.42
C ALA A 34 -1.08 -4.81 -15.93
N LEU A 35 -0.08 -5.03 -15.09
CA LEU A 35 1.32 -4.83 -15.43
C LEU A 35 2.07 -6.13 -15.73
N ALA A 36 1.41 -7.27 -15.80
CA ALA A 36 2.01 -8.60 -15.98
C ALA A 36 3.21 -8.82 -15.03
N LEU A 37 2.99 -8.52 -13.72
CA LEU A 37 4.00 -8.74 -12.70
C LEU A 37 4.05 -10.23 -12.34
N ALA A 38 5.25 -10.74 -12.10
CA ALA A 38 5.45 -12.12 -11.65
C ALA A 38 4.90 -12.30 -10.22
N GLU A 39 5.06 -11.28 -9.39
CA GLU A 39 4.61 -11.29 -8.00
C GLU A 39 4.32 -9.89 -7.48
N VAL A 40 3.57 -9.82 -6.37
CA VAL A 40 3.46 -8.63 -5.52
C VAL A 40 3.98 -8.95 -4.12
N VAL A 41 4.93 -8.14 -3.68
CA VAL A 41 5.56 -8.23 -2.36
C VAL A 41 4.91 -7.24 -1.43
N PHE A 42 4.30 -7.73 -0.36
CA PHE A 42 3.76 -6.91 0.72
C PHE A 42 4.88 -6.54 1.69
N ILE A 43 5.02 -5.24 1.97
CA ILE A 43 6.08 -4.70 2.84
C ILE A 43 5.39 -4.02 4.02
N PRO A 44 5.21 -4.72 5.16
CA PRO A 44 4.64 -4.12 6.36
C PRO A 44 5.60 -3.10 6.96
N THR A 45 5.10 -1.89 7.20
CA THR A 45 5.88 -0.80 7.79
C THR A 45 6.29 -1.14 9.21
N GLY A 46 7.56 -0.96 9.53
CA GLY A 46 8.11 -1.12 10.89
C GLY A 46 7.67 0.04 11.78
N GLN A 47 8.29 1.20 11.62
CA GLN A 47 7.96 2.44 12.33
C GLN A 47 7.51 3.50 11.31
N PRO A 48 6.20 3.79 11.20
CA PRO A 48 5.69 4.79 10.26
C PRO A 48 6.22 6.18 10.58
N PRO A 49 6.99 6.86 9.71
CA PRO A 49 7.57 8.16 10.00
C PRO A 49 6.51 9.28 10.08
N HIS A 50 5.38 9.10 9.41
CA HIS A 50 4.31 10.12 9.33
C HIS A 50 3.25 10.02 10.43
N LYS A 51 3.37 9.07 11.37
CA LYS A 51 2.39 8.84 12.44
C LYS A 51 3.05 8.70 13.82
N PRO A 52 3.84 9.72 14.26
CA PRO A 52 4.45 9.67 15.58
C PRO A 52 3.36 9.64 16.66
N GLY A 53 3.48 8.69 17.60
CA GLY A 53 2.54 8.57 18.72
C GLY A 53 1.26 7.75 18.45
N ARG A 54 1.04 7.26 17.22
CA ARG A 54 -0.06 6.34 16.95
C ARG A 54 0.26 4.94 17.48
N LEU A 55 -0.63 4.38 18.27
CA LEU A 55 -0.55 2.98 18.68
C LEU A 55 -0.83 2.11 17.44
N VAL A 56 0.22 1.45 16.96
CA VAL A 56 0.14 0.44 15.92
C VAL A 56 0.21 -0.93 16.58
N THR A 57 -0.63 -1.85 16.14
CA THR A 57 -0.59 -3.24 16.62
C THR A 57 0.82 -3.82 16.45
N PRO A 58 1.35 -4.57 17.44
CA PRO A 58 2.66 -5.17 17.36
C PRO A 58 2.94 -5.88 16.04
N ALA A 59 4.16 -5.77 15.53
CA ALA A 59 4.55 -6.27 14.22
C ALA A 59 4.23 -7.76 14.04
N GLU A 60 4.39 -8.57 15.08
CA GLU A 60 4.09 -10.00 15.10
C GLU A 60 2.66 -10.31 14.69
N HIS A 61 1.68 -9.57 15.22
CA HIS A 61 0.28 -9.75 14.85
C HIS A 61 0.00 -9.31 13.42
N ARG A 62 0.57 -8.17 12.98
CA ARG A 62 0.39 -7.67 11.61
C ARG A 62 1.00 -8.63 10.58
N LEU A 63 2.16 -9.19 10.87
CA LEU A 63 2.83 -10.21 10.07
C LEU A 63 2.00 -11.50 10.00
N ALA A 64 1.48 -11.97 11.14
CA ALA A 64 0.63 -13.15 11.18
C ALA A 64 -0.63 -12.97 10.32
N MET A 65 -1.32 -11.83 10.47
CA MET A 65 -2.49 -11.51 9.65
C MET A 65 -2.16 -11.42 8.16
N LEU A 66 -1.02 -10.81 7.79
CA LEU A 66 -0.57 -10.76 6.40
C LEU A 66 -0.32 -12.15 5.83
N ARG A 67 0.43 -13.01 6.53
CA ARG A 67 0.71 -14.38 6.09
C ARG A 67 -0.60 -15.16 5.86
N LEU A 68 -1.56 -15.03 6.77
CA LEU A 68 -2.89 -15.66 6.63
C LEU A 68 -3.64 -15.12 5.41
N ALA A 69 -3.58 -13.81 5.17
CA ALA A 69 -4.34 -13.17 4.09
C ALA A 69 -3.84 -13.54 2.70
N ILE A 70 -2.51 -13.70 2.53
CA ILE A 70 -1.89 -13.94 1.23
C ILE A 70 -1.64 -15.42 0.92
N ALA A 71 -1.85 -16.31 1.89
CA ALA A 71 -1.49 -17.73 1.79
C ALA A 71 -2.10 -18.47 0.59
N SER A 72 -3.26 -18.04 0.11
CA SER A 72 -3.95 -18.66 -1.02
C SER A 72 -3.48 -18.18 -2.40
N ASN A 73 -2.67 -17.13 -2.46
CA ASN A 73 -2.18 -16.59 -3.74
C ASN A 73 -0.66 -16.79 -3.88
N PRO A 74 -0.21 -17.72 -4.75
CA PRO A 74 1.21 -18.01 -4.91
C PRO A 74 2.01 -16.87 -5.54
N ALA A 75 1.34 -15.86 -6.12
CA ALA A 75 1.96 -14.67 -6.65
C ALA A 75 2.09 -13.54 -5.61
N PHE A 76 1.69 -13.78 -4.35
CA PHE A 76 1.87 -12.84 -3.26
C PHE A 76 2.94 -13.33 -2.30
N SER A 77 3.81 -12.42 -1.89
CA SER A 77 4.86 -12.71 -0.92
C SER A 77 5.00 -11.59 0.10
N LEU A 78 5.70 -11.88 1.20
CA LEU A 78 5.93 -10.99 2.31
C LEU A 78 7.41 -10.66 2.40
N CYS A 79 7.73 -9.37 2.59
CA CYS A 79 9.09 -8.91 2.88
C CYS A 79 9.10 -8.13 4.20
N GLU A 80 9.85 -8.63 5.18
CA GLU A 80 9.90 -8.10 6.55
C GLU A 80 11.00 -7.05 6.76
N ILE A 81 11.63 -6.60 5.67
CA ILE A 81 12.82 -5.73 5.68
C ILE A 81 12.66 -4.44 6.50
N GLU A 82 11.45 -3.87 6.58
CA GLU A 82 11.17 -2.69 7.39
C GLU A 82 10.91 -3.02 8.86
N ILE A 83 10.45 -4.23 9.16
CA ILE A 83 10.26 -4.72 10.53
C ILE A 83 11.62 -5.07 11.16
N GLU A 84 12.51 -5.69 10.37
CA GLU A 84 13.84 -6.12 10.80
C GLU A 84 14.80 -4.95 11.01
N ARG A 85 14.57 -3.83 10.30
CA ARG A 85 15.42 -2.65 10.39
C ARG A 85 14.99 -1.74 11.53
N PRO A 86 15.93 -1.32 12.42
CA PRO A 86 15.64 -0.33 13.45
C PRO A 86 15.41 1.06 12.84
N GLY A 87 14.57 1.85 13.51
CA GLY A 87 14.29 3.24 13.13
C GLY A 87 13.16 3.42 12.12
N PRO A 88 12.96 4.66 11.63
CA PRO A 88 11.86 4.99 10.73
C PRO A 88 11.91 4.24 9.41
N SER A 89 10.76 3.81 8.92
CA SER A 89 10.61 3.08 7.65
C SER A 89 10.49 4.07 6.48
N TYR A 90 11.63 4.57 6.00
CA TYR A 90 11.65 5.40 4.79
C TYR A 90 11.67 4.53 3.53
N THR A 91 10.75 4.79 2.60
CA THR A 91 10.61 4.03 1.36
C THR A 91 11.89 4.01 0.53
N VAL A 92 12.62 5.13 0.46
CA VAL A 92 13.88 5.18 -0.29
C VAL A 92 14.92 4.18 0.22
N GLU A 93 15.03 4.02 1.54
CA GLU A 93 15.97 3.07 2.15
C GLU A 93 15.54 1.63 1.85
N THR A 94 14.24 1.35 1.96
CA THR A 94 13.68 0.05 1.63
C THR A 94 13.96 -0.33 0.18
N LEU A 95 13.76 0.60 -0.76
CA LEU A 95 14.03 0.35 -2.19
C LEU A 95 15.52 0.16 -2.47
N ARG A 96 16.43 0.90 -1.83
CA ARG A 96 17.88 0.69 -1.97
C ARG A 96 18.28 -0.72 -1.54
N LEU A 97 17.82 -1.15 -0.38
CA LEU A 97 18.09 -2.51 0.13
C LEU A 97 17.52 -3.60 -0.80
N LEU A 98 16.33 -3.38 -1.35
CA LEU A 98 15.74 -4.32 -2.31
C LEU A 98 16.52 -4.35 -3.62
N ARG A 99 17.03 -3.21 -4.13
CA ARG A 99 17.90 -3.14 -5.30
C ARG A 99 19.23 -3.88 -5.06
N GLU A 100 19.83 -3.71 -3.89
CA GLU A 100 21.04 -4.45 -3.51
C GLU A 100 20.78 -5.96 -3.48
N ARG A 101 19.66 -6.38 -2.90
CA ARG A 101 19.31 -7.79 -2.72
C ARG A 101 18.90 -8.50 -4.02
N TRP A 102 18.13 -7.82 -4.88
CA TRP A 102 17.53 -8.42 -6.08
C TRP A 102 18.26 -8.06 -7.37
N GLY A 103 19.19 -7.11 -7.32
CA GLY A 103 19.96 -6.64 -8.45
C GLY A 103 19.25 -5.62 -9.34
N PRO A 104 20.01 -4.91 -10.18
CA PRO A 104 19.51 -3.82 -11.03
C PRO A 104 18.59 -4.29 -12.15
N ALA A 105 18.68 -5.56 -12.56
CA ALA A 105 17.85 -6.12 -13.62
C ALA A 105 16.40 -6.42 -13.20
N THR A 106 16.09 -6.43 -11.89
CA THR A 106 14.72 -6.62 -11.42
C THR A 106 13.87 -5.38 -11.69
N TYR A 107 12.75 -5.55 -12.41
CA TYR A 107 11.78 -4.46 -12.61
C TYR A 107 10.98 -4.25 -11.33
N LEU A 108 11.03 -3.04 -10.77
CA LEU A 108 10.33 -2.66 -9.53
C LEU A 108 9.20 -1.68 -9.83
N ALA A 109 7.98 -2.09 -9.51
CA ALA A 109 6.78 -1.25 -9.56
C ALA A 109 6.29 -0.96 -8.14
N PHE A 110 6.33 0.29 -7.69
CA PHE A 110 5.81 0.67 -6.37
C PHE A 110 4.34 1.07 -6.48
N ILE A 111 3.50 0.46 -5.64
CA ILE A 111 2.04 0.59 -5.69
C ILE A 111 1.58 1.52 -4.58
N LEU A 112 0.87 2.57 -4.92
CA LEU A 112 0.24 3.49 -3.98
C LEU A 112 -1.20 3.81 -4.40
N GLY A 113 -2.03 4.22 -3.45
CA GLY A 113 -3.35 4.77 -3.75
C GLY A 113 -3.25 6.11 -4.48
N ALA A 114 -4.19 6.39 -5.35
CA ALA A 114 -4.24 7.64 -6.12
C ALA A 114 -4.22 8.89 -5.22
N ASP A 115 -4.83 8.81 -4.04
CA ASP A 115 -4.83 9.90 -3.05
C ASP A 115 -3.43 10.23 -2.53
N SER A 116 -2.57 9.22 -2.39
CA SER A 116 -1.18 9.38 -1.95
C SER A 116 -0.27 9.96 -3.04
N LEU A 117 -0.69 9.98 -4.30
CA LEU A 117 0.10 10.53 -5.40
C LEU A 117 0.32 12.05 -5.23
N ALA A 118 -0.68 12.77 -4.74
CA ALA A 118 -0.58 14.21 -4.50
C ALA A 118 0.45 14.54 -3.41
N GLU A 119 0.63 13.64 -2.44
CA GLU A 119 1.55 13.79 -1.33
C GLU A 119 2.94 13.22 -1.61
N PHE A 120 3.14 12.57 -2.76
CA PHE A 120 4.38 11.84 -3.07
C PHE A 120 5.62 12.74 -2.99
N THR A 121 5.52 14.01 -3.38
CA THR A 121 6.65 14.98 -3.29
C THR A 121 7.03 15.35 -1.85
N SER A 122 6.18 15.06 -0.87
CA SER A 122 6.46 15.29 0.56
C SER A 122 7.18 14.12 1.22
N TRP A 123 7.33 12.99 0.51
CA TRP A 123 8.02 11.83 1.05
C TRP A 123 9.51 12.13 1.23
N TYR A 124 10.10 11.52 2.25
CA TYR A 124 11.53 11.63 2.47
C TYR A 124 12.30 11.12 1.24
N ASP A 125 13.12 11.99 0.65
CA ASP A 125 13.88 11.74 -0.57
C ASP A 125 13.02 11.14 -1.71
N ALA A 126 11.91 11.81 -2.07
CA ALA A 126 11.02 11.38 -3.15
C ALA A 126 11.75 11.19 -4.50
N ALA A 127 12.77 11.99 -4.77
CA ALA A 127 13.62 11.83 -5.96
C ALA A 127 14.43 10.53 -5.91
N GLY A 128 15.00 10.21 -4.75
CA GLY A 128 15.68 8.94 -4.51
C GLY A 128 14.74 7.75 -4.63
N VAL A 129 13.50 7.87 -4.14
CA VAL A 129 12.46 6.85 -4.35
C VAL A 129 12.22 6.62 -5.82
N LEU A 130 11.97 7.70 -6.59
CA LEU A 130 11.69 7.60 -8.03
C LEU A 130 12.90 7.02 -8.80
N ALA A 131 14.12 7.35 -8.40
CA ALA A 131 15.34 6.84 -9.04
C ALA A 131 15.53 5.33 -8.90
N GLN A 132 14.98 4.71 -7.83
CA GLN A 132 15.04 3.27 -7.61
C GLN A 132 13.93 2.49 -8.35
N LEU A 133 12.91 3.18 -8.88
CA LEU A 133 11.73 2.54 -9.47
C LEU A 133 11.81 2.54 -11.00
N ASP A 134 11.32 1.46 -11.60
CA ASP A 134 11.00 1.40 -13.02
C ASP A 134 9.58 1.92 -13.28
N CYS A 135 8.70 1.78 -12.29
CA CYS A 135 7.32 2.22 -12.39
C CYS A 135 6.77 2.69 -11.02
N LEU A 136 6.09 3.81 -11.01
CA LEU A 136 5.23 4.25 -9.91
C LEU A 136 3.78 4.01 -10.31
N VAL A 137 3.06 3.21 -9.55
CA VAL A 137 1.67 2.83 -9.87
C VAL A 137 0.72 3.56 -8.96
N ALA A 138 -0.10 4.44 -9.53
CA ALA A 138 -1.21 5.08 -8.82
C ALA A 138 -2.49 4.27 -9.07
N VAL A 139 -3.05 3.68 -8.01
CA VAL A 139 -4.29 2.91 -8.11
C VAL A 139 -5.48 3.78 -7.75
N GLY A 140 -6.35 3.98 -8.73
CA GLY A 140 -7.57 4.75 -8.58
C GLY A 140 -8.83 3.91 -8.75
N ARG A 141 -9.97 4.48 -8.37
CA ARG A 141 -11.29 3.92 -8.68
C ARG A 141 -11.53 3.93 -10.20
N PRO A 142 -12.48 3.13 -10.72
CA PRO A 142 -12.83 3.16 -12.13
C PRO A 142 -13.12 4.58 -12.65
N GLY A 143 -12.46 4.93 -13.76
CA GLY A 143 -12.56 6.26 -14.35
C GLY A 143 -11.65 7.33 -13.76
N TYR A 144 -10.87 7.03 -12.70
CA TYR A 144 -9.91 7.98 -12.17
C TYR A 144 -8.80 8.28 -13.17
N GLN A 145 -8.55 9.57 -13.37
CA GLN A 145 -7.37 10.09 -14.06
C GLN A 145 -6.77 11.20 -13.18
N PRO A 146 -5.46 11.19 -12.93
CA PRO A 146 -4.83 12.29 -12.21
C PRO A 146 -5.06 13.60 -12.99
N PRO A 147 -5.41 14.70 -12.32
CA PRO A 147 -5.51 15.99 -12.98
C PRO A 147 -4.19 16.38 -13.67
N GLU A 148 -4.24 16.95 -14.88
CA GLU A 148 -3.02 17.34 -15.61
C GLU A 148 -2.19 18.35 -14.81
N GLY A 149 -2.82 19.24 -14.06
CA GLY A 149 -2.12 20.16 -13.16
C GLY A 149 -1.32 19.45 -12.07
N LEU A 150 -1.81 18.31 -11.56
CA LEU A 150 -1.06 17.49 -10.61
C LEU A 150 0.15 16.85 -11.29
N ILE A 151 -0.03 16.26 -12.47
CA ILE A 151 1.09 15.63 -13.20
C ILE A 151 2.17 16.66 -13.55
N ALA A 152 1.78 17.86 -14.01
CA ALA A 152 2.73 18.93 -14.29
C ALA A 152 3.49 19.39 -13.03
N ALA A 153 2.79 19.51 -11.89
CA ALA A 153 3.42 19.87 -10.62
C ALA A 153 4.40 18.79 -10.12
N LEU A 154 4.04 17.53 -10.29
CA LEU A 154 4.93 16.41 -9.97
C LEU A 154 6.17 16.40 -10.87
N GLU A 155 6.00 16.55 -12.20
CA GLU A 155 7.11 16.57 -13.15
C GLU A 155 8.09 17.73 -12.88
N ASN A 156 7.58 18.91 -12.52
CA ASN A 156 8.43 20.05 -12.15
C ASN A 156 9.31 19.79 -10.92
N ARG A 157 8.83 18.99 -9.97
CA ARG A 157 9.57 18.65 -8.73
C ARG A 157 10.39 17.38 -8.85
N LEU A 158 9.93 16.45 -9.66
CA LEU A 158 10.48 15.10 -9.84
C LEU A 158 10.55 14.79 -11.34
N PRO A 159 11.53 15.34 -12.07
CA PRO A 159 11.67 15.13 -13.50
C PRO A 159 11.72 13.65 -13.86
N GLY A 160 10.96 13.26 -14.89
CA GLY A 160 10.84 11.88 -15.37
C GLY A 160 9.78 11.04 -14.65
N ILE A 161 9.01 11.61 -13.72
CA ILE A 161 7.90 10.89 -13.09
C ILE A 161 6.80 10.57 -14.10
N ARG A 162 6.55 11.46 -15.06
CA ARG A 162 5.53 11.26 -16.12
C ARG A 162 5.75 9.95 -16.90
N ASP A 163 6.98 9.65 -17.23
CA ASP A 163 7.35 8.45 -17.99
C ASP A 163 7.21 7.16 -17.17
N ARG A 164 7.41 7.27 -15.86
CA ARG A 164 7.36 6.14 -14.92
C ARG A 164 5.99 5.95 -14.26
N LEU A 165 5.12 6.96 -14.28
CA LEU A 165 3.79 6.86 -13.69
C LEU A 165 2.87 6.01 -14.56
N ARG A 166 2.18 5.07 -13.93
CA ARG A 166 1.08 4.30 -14.51
C ARG A 166 -0.14 4.41 -13.61
N VAL A 167 -1.28 4.62 -14.21
CA VAL A 167 -2.57 4.63 -13.50
C VAL A 167 -3.25 3.29 -13.75
N VAL A 168 -3.57 2.59 -12.69
CA VAL A 168 -4.30 1.32 -12.74
C VAL A 168 -5.65 1.52 -12.08
N SER A 169 -6.70 1.06 -12.76
CA SER A 169 -8.06 1.08 -12.22
C SER A 169 -8.31 -0.19 -11.42
N ALA A 170 -8.79 -0.06 -10.20
CA ALA A 170 -9.23 -1.19 -9.38
C ALA A 170 -10.68 -1.00 -8.92
N PRO A 171 -11.43 -2.09 -8.65
CA PRO A 171 -12.73 -2.00 -8.01
C PRO A 171 -12.66 -1.17 -6.72
N TYR A 172 -13.60 -0.24 -6.57
CA TYR A 172 -13.64 0.59 -5.38
C TYR A 172 -14.25 -0.18 -4.20
N LEU A 173 -13.42 -0.48 -3.23
CA LEU A 173 -13.84 -1.05 -1.96
C LEU A 173 -13.66 -0.01 -0.86
N SER A 174 -14.77 0.51 -0.33
CA SER A 174 -14.75 1.45 0.79
C SER A 174 -14.46 0.73 2.11
N ILE A 175 -13.27 0.11 2.18
CA ILE A 175 -12.80 -0.60 3.37
C ILE A 175 -11.51 0.08 3.84
N SER A 176 -11.46 0.43 5.13
CA SER A 176 -10.23 0.96 5.74
C SER A 176 -9.87 0.20 7.01
N ALA A 177 -8.58 0.08 7.28
CA ALA A 177 -8.09 -0.56 8.50
C ALA A 177 -8.60 0.16 9.75
N SER A 178 -8.70 1.49 9.74
CA SER A 178 -9.24 2.30 10.85
C SER A 178 -10.71 1.96 11.12
N ASP A 179 -11.55 1.84 10.08
CA ASP A 179 -12.95 1.43 10.25
C ASP A 179 -13.07 0.01 10.80
N LEU A 180 -12.23 -0.92 10.33
CA LEU A 180 -12.21 -2.29 10.85
C LEU A 180 -11.88 -2.33 12.34
N ARG A 181 -10.86 -1.61 12.79
CA ARG A 181 -10.50 -1.54 14.22
C ARG A 181 -11.63 -0.94 15.05
N ARG A 182 -12.24 0.15 14.57
CA ARG A 182 -13.39 0.77 15.23
C ARG A 182 -14.57 -0.20 15.32
N ARG A 183 -14.92 -0.92 14.25
CA ARG A 183 -15.99 -1.92 14.25
C ARG A 183 -15.76 -3.01 15.29
N VAL A 184 -14.54 -3.52 15.39
CA VAL A 184 -14.22 -4.54 16.39
C VAL A 184 -14.37 -3.97 17.81
N ALA A 185 -13.87 -2.76 18.08
CA ALA A 185 -14.04 -2.09 19.37
C ALA A 185 -15.52 -1.88 19.75
N GLU A 186 -16.36 -1.60 18.76
CA GLU A 186 -17.83 -1.42 18.92
C GLU A 186 -18.61 -2.75 18.93
N GLY A 187 -17.94 -3.89 18.82
CA GLY A 187 -18.60 -5.22 18.72
C GLY A 187 -19.35 -5.43 17.39
N ARG A 188 -19.06 -4.66 16.36
CA ARG A 188 -19.68 -4.75 15.04
C ARG A 188 -18.93 -5.75 14.15
N PRO A 189 -19.63 -6.45 13.24
CA PRO A 189 -19.00 -7.44 12.37
C PRO A 189 -18.05 -6.82 11.36
N ILE A 190 -16.95 -7.52 11.10
CA ILE A 190 -15.98 -7.20 10.02
C ILE A 190 -15.98 -8.29 8.94
N LYS A 191 -16.95 -9.22 9.01
CA LYS A 191 -17.16 -10.30 8.05
C LYS A 191 -17.19 -9.75 6.62
N TYR A 192 -16.51 -10.42 5.70
CA TYR A 192 -16.38 -10.04 4.29
C TYR A 192 -15.63 -8.71 4.00
N GLN A 193 -15.01 -8.10 5.00
CA GLN A 193 -14.15 -6.93 4.80
C GLN A 193 -12.66 -7.31 4.84
N THR A 194 -12.35 -8.40 5.50
CA THR A 194 -11.02 -9.03 5.56
C THR A 194 -11.18 -10.55 5.35
N PRO A 195 -10.11 -11.28 4.98
CA PRO A 195 -10.17 -12.73 4.89
C PRO A 195 -10.64 -13.37 6.20
N GLU A 196 -11.39 -14.46 6.09
CA GLU A 196 -11.96 -15.16 7.25
C GLU A 196 -10.88 -15.61 8.25
N SER A 197 -9.72 -16.04 7.74
CA SER A 197 -8.57 -16.39 8.57
C SER A 197 -8.03 -15.20 9.38
N VAL A 198 -8.08 -13.99 8.82
CA VAL A 198 -7.68 -12.76 9.52
C VAL A 198 -8.73 -12.36 10.56
N GLU A 199 -10.03 -12.45 10.22
CA GLU A 199 -11.12 -12.21 11.18
C GLU A 199 -11.02 -13.16 12.39
N ALA A 200 -10.80 -14.46 12.13
CA ALA A 200 -10.62 -15.46 13.18
C ALA A 200 -9.38 -15.15 14.06
N TYR A 201 -8.27 -14.73 13.45
CA TYR A 201 -7.06 -14.35 14.17
C TYR A 201 -7.31 -13.15 15.09
N ILE A 202 -7.98 -12.11 14.58
CA ILE A 202 -8.34 -10.90 15.37
C ILE A 202 -9.19 -11.31 16.59
N ALA A 203 -10.18 -12.18 16.39
CA ALA A 203 -11.04 -12.64 17.47
C ALA A 203 -10.29 -13.50 18.50
N GLN A 204 -9.46 -14.43 18.05
CA GLN A 204 -8.65 -15.31 18.90
C GLN A 204 -7.66 -14.55 19.78
N HIS A 205 -7.00 -13.53 19.23
CA HIS A 205 -6.00 -12.71 19.94
C HIS A 205 -6.60 -11.48 20.60
N GLN A 206 -7.93 -11.32 20.55
CA GLN A 206 -8.66 -10.21 21.16
C GLN A 206 -8.15 -8.82 20.71
N LEU A 207 -7.66 -8.71 19.48
CA LEU A 207 -7.14 -7.47 18.95
C LEU A 207 -8.26 -6.44 18.76
N TYR A 208 -7.91 -5.15 18.89
CA TYR A 208 -8.79 -4.01 18.65
C TYR A 208 -10.04 -3.91 19.54
N ARG A 209 -10.07 -4.58 20.69
CA ARG A 209 -11.23 -4.56 21.59
C ARG A 209 -11.32 -3.31 22.44
N GLU A 210 -10.21 -2.65 22.69
CA GLU A 210 -10.21 -1.37 23.38
C GLU A 210 -10.56 -0.24 22.41
N PRO A 211 -11.35 0.77 22.86
CA PRO A 211 -11.67 1.92 22.02
C PRO A 211 -10.39 2.59 21.52
N VAL A 212 -10.22 2.68 20.20
CA VAL A 212 -9.16 3.50 19.62
C VAL A 212 -9.47 4.96 20.01
N PRO A 213 -8.54 5.71 20.61
CA PRO A 213 -8.73 7.14 20.84
C PRO A 213 -9.16 7.80 19.52
N PRO A 214 -10.05 8.82 19.54
CA PRO A 214 -10.48 9.48 18.34
C PRO A 214 -9.25 9.99 17.60
N GLU A 215 -9.01 9.44 16.41
CA GLU A 215 -7.99 9.95 15.51
C GLU A 215 -8.36 11.42 15.24
N ALA A 216 -7.42 12.34 15.43
CA ALA A 216 -7.54 13.67 14.88
C ALA A 216 -7.95 13.47 13.42
N ALA A 217 -9.12 14.00 13.05
CA ALA A 217 -9.77 13.73 11.78
C ALA A 217 -8.74 13.80 10.65
N GLU A 218 -8.29 12.65 10.19
CA GLU A 218 -7.58 12.57 8.93
C GLU A 218 -8.58 13.11 7.93
N GLY A 219 -8.23 14.20 7.23
CA GLY A 219 -9.05 14.77 6.20
C GLY A 219 -9.40 13.70 5.18
N GLY A 220 -10.49 13.01 5.43
CA GLY A 220 -11.15 12.22 4.43
C GLY A 220 -11.48 13.18 3.30
N PRO A 221 -11.41 12.75 2.04
CA PRO A 221 -11.77 13.61 0.93
C PRO A 221 -13.15 14.20 1.23
N SER A 222 -13.24 15.53 1.34
CA SER A 222 -14.50 16.24 1.39
C SER A 222 -15.22 15.97 0.09
N TYR A 223 -16.14 15.01 0.10
CA TYR A 223 -17.09 14.84 -0.97
C TYR A 223 -17.98 16.06 -0.96
N VAL A 224 -17.66 17.06 -1.76
CA VAL A 224 -18.60 18.08 -2.16
C VAL A 224 -19.71 17.34 -2.88
N GLN A 225 -20.84 17.19 -2.20
CA GLN A 225 -22.11 16.90 -2.84
C GLN A 225 -22.49 18.14 -3.64
N ASP A 226 -22.09 18.19 -4.91
CA ASP A 226 -22.81 19.01 -5.84
C ASP A 226 -24.14 18.29 -6.15
N ALA A 227 -25.12 18.60 -5.29
CA ALA A 227 -26.52 18.34 -5.55
C ALA A 227 -26.95 19.20 -6.72
N HIS A 228 -27.62 18.55 -7.62
CA HIS A 228 -28.46 19.08 -8.69
C HIS A 228 -29.07 20.44 -8.42
N ALA A 229 -28.92 21.35 -9.34
CA ALA A 229 -29.92 22.37 -9.61
C ALA A 229 -30.00 22.65 -11.13
N SER A 230 -31.15 22.25 -11.69
CA SER A 230 -31.86 22.75 -12.84
C SER A 230 -31.15 22.79 -14.19
#